data_3ad3a2f2bf0a2f8660f844af79600b40
#
_entry.id   3ad3a2f2bf0a2f8660f844af79600b40
#
_cell.length_a   1.000
_cell.length_b   1.000
_cell.length_c   1.000
_cell.angle_alpha   90.00
_cell.angle_beta   90.00
_cell.angle_gamma   90.00
#
_symmetry.space_group_name_H-M   'P 1'
#
loop_
_entity.id
_entity.type
_entity.pdbx_description
1 polymer ?
#
loop_
_entity_poly.entity_id
_entity_poly.type
_entity_poly.pdbx_seq_one_letter_code
_entity_poly.pdbx_strand_id
1 'polypeptide(L)'
;ITLTHSILEPNGLKIQTPAGVVLHTGDWKVDPNPLIGDEINSKRLKEIGNEGVLAMICDSTNVFSAGRSGSELDVRKNMLNIMQRLKKRVIITSFASNVARMESAFYCAEKTGRQISLVGRSMHRIYKAARQCGYLKDTIDPIDPREAKNISREKIVYLCTGSQGEPMGAMMRISNYTHPDVFIEKD
;
A
#
# COMPACT_ATOMS: atom_id res chain seq x y z
N ILE A 1 -6.91 -18.59 -6.80
CA ILE A 1 -5.76 -18.39 -7.71
C ILE A 1 -4.99 -17.19 -7.17
N THR A 2 -3.71 -17.36 -6.87
CA THR A 2 -2.87 -16.27 -6.40
C THR A 2 -2.68 -15.23 -7.49
N LEU A 3 -2.99 -13.99 -7.15
CA LEU A 3 -2.80 -12.81 -7.97
C LEU A 3 -1.85 -11.83 -7.27
N THR A 4 -1.55 -10.71 -7.89
CA THR A 4 -0.77 -9.62 -7.29
C THR A 4 -1.61 -8.35 -7.22
N HIS A 5 -1.48 -7.63 -6.12
CA HIS A 5 -2.03 -6.30 -5.87
C HIS A 5 -1.28 -5.65 -4.71
N SER A 6 -1.66 -4.44 -4.33
CA SER A 6 -1.08 -3.74 -3.18
C SER A 6 -1.67 -4.16 -1.82
N ILE A 7 -2.77 -4.92 -1.82
CA ILE A 7 -3.35 -5.55 -0.63
C ILE A 7 -2.65 -6.88 -0.34
N LEU A 8 -2.86 -7.42 0.87
CA LEU A 8 -2.36 -8.74 1.24
C LEU A 8 -3.18 -9.85 0.60
N GLU A 9 -2.50 -10.89 0.12
CA GLU A 9 -3.07 -12.15 -0.36
C GLU A 9 -4.22 -11.97 -1.37
N PRO A 10 -4.05 -11.18 -2.44
CA PRO A 10 -5.10 -11.01 -3.44
C PRO A 10 -5.32 -12.34 -4.18
N ASN A 11 -6.57 -12.74 -4.27
CA ASN A 11 -6.95 -13.98 -4.92
C ASN A 11 -8.07 -13.79 -5.94
N GLY A 12 -7.91 -14.43 -7.10
CA GLY A 12 -8.98 -14.62 -8.06
C GLY A 12 -9.71 -15.96 -7.84
N LEU A 13 -10.93 -16.04 -8.33
CA LEU A 13 -11.80 -17.22 -8.21
C LEU A 13 -12.04 -17.82 -9.60
N LYS A 14 -11.80 -19.14 -9.73
CA LYS A 14 -12.34 -19.94 -10.81
C LYS A 14 -13.64 -20.56 -10.32
N ILE A 15 -14.75 -20.19 -10.91
CA ILE A 15 -16.09 -20.64 -10.52
C ILE A 15 -16.57 -21.60 -11.62
N GLN A 16 -16.76 -22.86 -11.27
CA GLN A 16 -17.25 -23.88 -12.19
C GLN A 16 -18.76 -24.02 -12.05
N THR A 17 -19.47 -23.87 -13.15
CA THR A 17 -20.93 -23.99 -13.22
C THR A 17 -21.33 -25.02 -14.26
N PRO A 18 -22.58 -25.53 -14.26
CA PRO A 18 -23.08 -26.40 -15.32
C PRO A 18 -23.03 -25.76 -16.72
N ALA A 19 -23.08 -24.42 -16.81
CA ALA A 19 -23.01 -23.68 -18.08
C ALA A 19 -21.59 -23.42 -18.57
N GLY A 20 -20.58 -23.50 -17.68
CA GLY A 20 -19.17 -23.24 -18.02
C GLY A 20 -18.40 -22.61 -16.86
N VAL A 21 -17.17 -22.21 -17.16
CA VAL A 21 -16.24 -21.61 -16.20
C VAL A 21 -16.36 -20.08 -16.20
N VAL A 22 -16.53 -19.48 -15.03
CA VAL A 22 -16.42 -18.04 -14.82
C VAL A 22 -15.13 -17.74 -14.06
N LEU A 23 -14.34 -16.81 -14.57
CA LEU A 23 -13.15 -16.30 -13.88
C LEU A 23 -13.46 -14.92 -13.27
N HIS A 24 -13.30 -14.80 -11.95
CA HIS A 24 -13.44 -13.53 -11.22
C HIS A 24 -12.08 -13.13 -10.64
N THR A 25 -11.53 -12.01 -11.06
CA THR A 25 -10.19 -11.59 -10.65
C THR A 25 -10.18 -10.85 -9.30
N GLY A 26 -11.28 -10.22 -8.90
CA GLY A 26 -11.20 -9.16 -7.90
C GLY A 26 -10.32 -8.00 -8.40
N ASP A 27 -9.81 -7.20 -7.48
CA ASP A 27 -8.82 -6.17 -7.79
C ASP A 27 -7.47 -6.84 -8.03
N TRP A 28 -6.87 -6.57 -9.18
CA TRP A 28 -5.62 -7.19 -9.57
C TRP A 28 -4.74 -6.28 -10.42
N LYS A 29 -3.44 -6.52 -10.38
CA LYS A 29 -2.47 -6.04 -11.36
C LYS A 29 -1.41 -7.11 -11.57
N VAL A 30 -0.75 -7.10 -12.72
CA VAL A 30 0.44 -7.95 -12.93
C VAL A 30 1.65 -7.16 -12.45
N ASP A 31 2.14 -7.51 -11.25
CA ASP A 31 3.38 -6.96 -10.71
C ASP A 31 4.48 -8.01 -10.83
N PRO A 32 5.53 -7.76 -11.64
CA PRO A 32 6.61 -8.72 -11.82
C PRO A 32 7.56 -8.80 -10.61
N ASN A 33 7.49 -7.84 -9.70
CA ASN A 33 8.33 -7.77 -8.50
C ASN A 33 7.49 -7.31 -7.30
N PRO A 34 6.55 -8.13 -6.84
CA PRO A 34 5.75 -7.80 -5.66
C PRO A 34 6.68 -7.74 -4.44
N LEU A 35 6.43 -6.79 -3.56
CA LEU A 35 7.20 -6.64 -2.32
C LEU A 35 6.64 -7.47 -1.17
N ILE A 36 5.36 -7.82 -1.28
CA ILE A 36 4.62 -8.59 -0.27
C ILE A 36 3.81 -9.67 -1.00
N GLY A 37 3.84 -10.87 -0.46
CA GLY A 37 3.14 -12.03 -1.01
C GLY A 37 3.86 -12.65 -2.19
N ASP A 38 3.20 -13.62 -2.80
CA ASP A 38 3.73 -14.38 -3.91
C ASP A 38 3.54 -13.67 -5.25
N GLU A 39 4.33 -14.07 -6.23
CA GLU A 39 4.12 -13.68 -7.62
C GLU A 39 2.80 -14.25 -8.16
N ILE A 40 2.27 -13.57 -9.18
CA ILE A 40 1.07 -14.04 -9.89
C ILE A 40 1.29 -15.42 -10.48
N ASN A 41 0.36 -16.34 -10.24
CA ASN A 41 0.45 -17.69 -10.79
C ASN A 41 0.04 -17.72 -12.27
N SER A 42 0.93 -17.22 -13.12
CA SER A 42 0.73 -17.13 -14.57
C SER A 42 0.51 -18.49 -15.23
N LYS A 43 1.13 -19.56 -14.71
CA LYS A 43 0.91 -20.92 -15.20
C LYS A 43 -0.52 -21.35 -14.99
N ARG A 44 -1.04 -21.15 -13.77
CA ARG A 44 -2.43 -21.50 -13.43
C ARG A 44 -3.45 -20.70 -14.24
N LEU A 45 -3.19 -19.42 -14.47
CA LEU A 45 -4.06 -18.58 -15.33
C LEU A 45 -4.10 -19.11 -16.78
N LYS A 46 -2.94 -19.50 -17.34
CA LYS A 46 -2.89 -20.12 -18.69
C LYS A 46 -3.64 -21.44 -18.76
N GLU A 47 -3.51 -22.29 -17.75
CA GLU A 47 -4.24 -23.56 -17.67
C GLU A 47 -5.76 -23.31 -17.71
N ILE A 48 -6.25 -22.37 -16.91
CA ILE A 48 -7.67 -22.01 -16.88
C ILE A 48 -8.13 -21.44 -18.22
N GLY A 49 -7.32 -20.60 -18.87
CA GLY A 49 -7.60 -20.10 -20.20
C GLY A 49 -7.71 -21.22 -21.24
N ASN A 50 -6.83 -22.23 -21.17
CA ASN A 50 -6.84 -23.40 -22.07
C ASN A 50 -8.05 -24.33 -21.80
N GLU A 51 -8.52 -24.44 -20.56
CA GLU A 51 -9.74 -25.17 -20.23
C GLU A 51 -11.00 -24.53 -20.83
N GLY A 52 -10.94 -23.24 -21.18
CA GLY A 52 -12.04 -22.43 -21.68
C GLY A 52 -12.75 -21.67 -20.58
N VAL A 53 -12.91 -20.36 -20.78
CA VAL A 53 -13.60 -19.44 -19.86
C VAL A 53 -14.82 -18.89 -20.56
N LEU A 54 -16.01 -19.18 -20.03
CA LEU A 54 -17.29 -18.70 -20.55
C LEU A 54 -17.45 -17.18 -20.34
N ALA A 55 -17.07 -16.70 -19.15
CA ALA A 55 -17.14 -15.28 -18.79
C ALA A 55 -16.01 -14.90 -17.85
N MET A 56 -15.54 -13.65 -17.96
CA MET A 56 -14.55 -13.07 -17.08
C MET A 56 -15.13 -11.81 -16.42
N ILE A 57 -15.11 -11.78 -15.09
CA ILE A 57 -15.43 -10.61 -14.28
C ILE A 57 -14.10 -10.08 -13.77
N CYS A 58 -13.66 -8.93 -14.27
CA CYS A 58 -12.34 -8.41 -13.93
C CYS A 58 -12.36 -6.93 -13.59
N ASP A 59 -11.43 -6.53 -12.72
CA ASP A 59 -11.12 -5.13 -12.52
C ASP A 59 -10.68 -4.51 -13.85
N SER A 60 -11.34 -3.43 -14.20
CA SER A 60 -11.12 -2.67 -15.43
C SER A 60 -10.85 -1.18 -15.16
N THR A 61 -10.48 -0.82 -13.95
CA THR A 61 -10.27 0.57 -13.50
C THR A 61 -9.32 1.33 -14.42
N ASN A 62 -8.29 0.67 -14.91
CA ASN A 62 -7.26 1.26 -15.77
C ASN A 62 -7.37 0.85 -17.26
N VAL A 63 -8.52 0.36 -17.71
CA VAL A 63 -8.70 -0.15 -19.09
C VAL A 63 -8.39 0.89 -20.16
N PHE A 64 -8.65 2.18 -19.90
CA PHE A 64 -8.35 3.27 -20.81
C PHE A 64 -6.95 3.89 -20.63
N SER A 65 -6.19 3.43 -19.64
CA SER A 65 -4.84 3.95 -19.38
C SER A 65 -3.82 3.19 -20.24
N ALA A 66 -3.15 3.91 -21.13
CA ALA A 66 -2.08 3.31 -21.93
C ALA A 66 -0.86 2.92 -21.07
N GLY A 67 -0.18 1.86 -21.47
CA GLY A 67 1.05 1.41 -20.81
C GLY A 67 0.84 0.26 -19.83
N ARG A 68 1.73 0.16 -18.84
CA ARG A 68 1.72 -0.89 -17.82
C ARG A 68 1.78 -0.25 -16.43
N SER A 69 1.11 -0.85 -15.47
CA SER A 69 1.30 -0.52 -14.06
C SER A 69 2.74 -0.85 -13.66
N GLY A 70 3.42 0.10 -13.01
CA GLY A 70 4.75 -0.15 -12.45
C GLY A 70 4.70 -1.13 -11.27
N SER A 71 5.88 -1.64 -10.89
CA SER A 71 6.04 -2.48 -9.70
C SER A 71 6.05 -1.65 -8.42
N GLU A 72 5.60 -2.25 -7.31
CA GLU A 72 5.79 -1.67 -5.98
C GLU A 72 7.28 -1.52 -5.62
N LEU A 73 8.13 -2.38 -6.17
CA LEU A 73 9.60 -2.24 -6.04
C LEU A 73 10.12 -0.93 -6.67
N ASP A 74 9.59 -0.53 -7.83
CA ASP A 74 9.99 0.72 -8.49
C ASP A 74 9.51 1.93 -7.68
N VAL A 75 8.31 1.84 -7.11
CA VAL A 75 7.80 2.88 -6.20
C VAL A 75 8.69 3.00 -4.97
N ARG A 76 9.11 1.90 -4.35
CA ARG A 76 10.05 1.90 -3.21
C ARG A 76 11.37 2.58 -3.56
N LYS A 77 11.99 2.22 -4.69
CA LYS A 77 13.24 2.82 -5.15
C LYS A 77 13.11 4.33 -5.34
N ASN A 78 12.04 4.76 -6.01
CA ASN A 78 11.79 6.18 -6.26
C ASN A 78 11.50 6.94 -4.96
N MET A 79 10.71 6.37 -4.05
CA MET A 79 10.44 6.94 -2.73
C MET A 79 11.74 7.14 -1.94
N LEU A 80 12.63 6.14 -1.92
CA LEU A 80 13.91 6.23 -1.25
C LEU A 80 14.78 7.35 -1.84
N ASN A 81 14.89 7.41 -3.17
CA ASN A 81 15.65 8.44 -3.87
C ASN A 81 15.14 9.85 -3.55
N ILE A 82 13.83 10.03 -3.44
CA ILE A 82 13.24 11.32 -3.05
C ILE A 82 13.57 11.61 -1.59
N MET A 83 13.33 10.67 -0.68
CA MET A 83 13.50 10.88 0.76
C MET A 83 14.94 11.17 1.17
N GLN A 84 15.93 10.61 0.47
CA GLN A 84 17.37 10.91 0.71
C GLN A 84 17.73 12.38 0.46
N ARG A 85 17.00 13.08 -0.40
CA ARG A 85 17.22 14.49 -0.74
C ARG A 85 16.48 15.45 0.17
N LEU A 86 15.46 14.97 0.89
CA LEU A 86 14.63 15.82 1.75
C LEU A 86 15.33 16.08 3.08
N LYS A 87 15.35 17.35 3.50
CA LYS A 87 16.02 17.82 4.71
C LYS A 87 15.06 18.04 5.90
N LYS A 88 13.77 18.02 5.63
CA LYS A 88 12.73 18.30 6.63
C LYS A 88 11.80 17.10 6.82
N ARG A 89 10.71 17.28 7.54
CA ARG A 89 9.65 16.30 7.76
C ARG A 89 9.13 15.76 6.45
N VAL A 90 8.90 14.45 6.42
CA VAL A 90 8.28 13.78 5.28
C VAL A 90 6.87 13.32 5.68
N ILE A 91 5.91 13.56 4.81
CA ILE A 91 4.55 13.06 4.94
C ILE A 91 4.24 12.23 3.72
N ILE A 92 3.84 10.98 3.95
CA ILE A 92 3.44 10.04 2.92
C ILE A 92 1.96 9.76 3.11
N THR A 93 1.17 9.93 2.05
CA THR A 93 -0.24 9.55 2.06
C THR A 93 -0.46 8.27 1.27
N SER A 94 -1.26 7.36 1.82
CA SER A 94 -1.61 6.11 1.16
C SER A 94 -2.96 5.60 1.66
N PHE A 95 -3.58 4.70 0.90
CA PHE A 95 -4.63 3.85 1.44
C PHE A 95 -4.06 2.97 2.55
N ALA A 96 -4.79 2.84 3.64
CA ALA A 96 -4.38 1.97 4.75
C ALA A 96 -4.25 0.49 4.32
N SER A 97 -5.08 0.05 3.38
CA SER A 97 -5.06 -1.31 2.82
C SER A 97 -3.85 -1.60 1.94
N ASN A 98 -3.13 -0.57 1.47
CA ASN A 98 -1.92 -0.75 0.68
C ASN A 98 -0.72 -1.09 1.58
N VAL A 99 -0.64 -2.36 1.99
CA VAL A 99 0.40 -2.83 2.91
C VAL A 99 1.78 -2.84 2.24
N ALA A 100 1.86 -3.07 0.94
CA ALA A 100 3.12 -2.97 0.19
C ALA A 100 3.71 -1.54 0.22
N ARG A 101 2.84 -0.52 0.14
CA ARG A 101 3.24 0.88 0.27
C ARG A 101 3.63 1.22 1.72
N MET A 102 2.89 0.65 2.68
CA MET A 102 3.22 0.77 4.11
C MET A 102 4.62 0.22 4.39
N GLU A 103 4.92 -0.98 3.92
CA GLU A 103 6.23 -1.61 4.08
C GLU A 103 7.34 -0.79 3.40
N SER A 104 7.08 -0.26 2.20
CA SER A 104 8.01 0.64 1.51
C SER A 104 8.28 1.93 2.29
N ALA A 105 7.26 2.49 2.97
CA ALA A 105 7.44 3.67 3.81
C ALA A 105 8.31 3.38 5.05
N PHE A 106 8.11 2.24 5.70
CA PHE A 106 8.96 1.77 6.80
C PHE A 106 10.41 1.57 6.35
N TYR A 107 10.61 0.84 5.26
CA TYR A 107 11.93 0.62 4.66
C TYR A 107 12.65 1.94 4.35
N CYS A 108 11.97 2.89 3.71
CA CYS A 108 12.56 4.18 3.35
C CYS A 108 12.86 5.04 4.58
N ALA A 109 12.01 5.00 5.62
CA ALA A 109 12.27 5.68 6.88
C ALA A 109 13.56 5.14 7.53
N GLU A 110 13.69 3.83 7.67
CA GLU A 110 14.87 3.17 8.21
C GLU A 110 16.13 3.53 7.42
N LYS A 111 16.10 3.39 6.08
CA LYS A 111 17.25 3.67 5.20
C LYS A 111 17.67 5.14 5.17
N THR A 112 16.80 6.05 5.57
CA THR A 112 17.10 7.48 5.69
C THR A 112 17.36 7.93 7.13
N GLY A 113 17.45 6.98 8.09
CA GLY A 113 17.70 7.25 9.50
C GLY A 113 16.58 8.06 10.16
N ARG A 114 15.33 7.84 9.72
CA ARG A 114 14.12 8.50 10.23
C ARG A 114 13.27 7.53 11.02
N GLN A 115 12.60 8.02 12.03
CA GLN A 115 11.52 7.32 12.69
C GLN A 115 10.24 7.50 11.87
N ILE A 116 9.28 6.59 12.03
CA ILE A 116 8.00 6.64 11.33
C ILE A 116 6.84 6.63 12.33
N SER A 117 5.83 7.41 12.06
CA SER A 117 4.58 7.42 12.84
C SER A 117 3.39 7.19 11.93
N LEU A 118 2.50 6.30 12.33
CA LEU A 118 1.25 6.03 11.64
C LEU A 118 0.18 7.01 12.09
N VAL A 119 -0.55 7.60 11.13
CA VAL A 119 -1.57 8.61 11.42
C VAL A 119 -2.89 8.22 10.76
N GLY A 120 -3.90 7.98 11.58
CA GLY A 120 -5.23 7.53 11.17
C GLY A 120 -5.57 6.14 11.72
N ARG A 121 -6.80 6.00 12.21
CA ARG A 121 -7.27 4.76 12.87
C ARG A 121 -7.17 3.52 11.98
N SER A 122 -7.51 3.65 10.71
CA SER A 122 -7.43 2.54 9.74
C SER A 122 -5.98 2.12 9.48
N MET A 123 -5.03 3.07 9.47
CA MET A 123 -3.61 2.77 9.32
C MET A 123 -3.09 1.88 10.44
N HIS A 124 -3.40 2.23 11.70
CA HIS A 124 -3.05 1.42 12.86
C HIS A 124 -3.72 0.04 12.86
N ARG A 125 -5.01 -0.01 12.47
CA ARG A 125 -5.75 -1.28 12.42
C ARG A 125 -5.14 -2.24 11.41
N ILE A 126 -4.86 -1.77 10.20
CA ILE A 126 -4.25 -2.60 9.15
C ILE A 126 -2.83 -3.00 9.51
N TYR A 127 -2.03 -2.09 10.06
CA TYR A 127 -0.69 -2.43 10.55
C TYR A 127 -0.72 -3.58 11.58
N LYS A 128 -1.61 -3.50 12.58
CA LYS A 128 -1.76 -4.55 13.58
C LYS A 128 -2.19 -5.87 12.96
N ALA A 129 -3.18 -5.86 12.06
CA ALA A 129 -3.63 -7.06 11.36
C ALA A 129 -2.52 -7.68 10.51
N ALA A 130 -1.80 -6.88 9.74
CA ALA A 130 -0.66 -7.34 8.95
C ALA A 130 0.41 -8.01 9.82
N ARG A 131 0.76 -7.40 10.97
CA ARG A 131 1.71 -8.00 11.93
C ARG A 131 1.21 -9.33 12.49
N GLN A 132 -0.06 -9.44 12.84
CA GLN A 132 -0.66 -10.69 13.32
C GLN A 132 -0.63 -11.80 12.27
N CYS A 133 -0.83 -11.45 11.00
CA CYS A 133 -0.75 -12.37 9.87
C CYS A 133 0.70 -12.67 9.43
N GLY A 134 1.70 -12.11 10.09
CA GLY A 134 3.09 -12.43 9.81
C GLY A 134 3.81 -11.49 8.85
N TYR A 135 3.14 -10.45 8.39
CA TYR A 135 3.73 -9.39 7.56
C TYR A 135 4.34 -8.27 8.40
N LEU A 136 5.17 -7.44 7.80
CA LEU A 136 5.82 -6.27 8.44
C LEU A 136 6.63 -6.62 9.71
N LYS A 137 7.07 -7.88 9.88
CA LYS A 137 7.79 -8.30 11.08
C LYS A 137 9.18 -7.70 11.19
N ASP A 138 9.83 -7.51 10.04
CA ASP A 138 11.21 -7.02 9.95
C ASP A 138 11.30 -5.51 9.76
N THR A 139 10.19 -4.81 9.96
CA THR A 139 10.15 -3.35 9.93
C THR A 139 10.42 -2.74 11.31
N ILE A 140 10.96 -1.52 11.33
CA ILE A 140 11.04 -0.72 12.57
C ILE A 140 9.64 -0.52 13.16
N ASP A 141 9.53 -0.40 14.48
CA ASP A 141 8.25 -0.12 15.11
C ASP A 141 7.86 1.35 14.93
N PRO A 142 6.57 1.63 14.61
CA PRO A 142 6.10 3.00 14.52
C PRO A 142 5.99 3.63 15.92
N ILE A 143 6.34 4.91 16.01
CA ILE A 143 6.16 5.70 17.24
C ILE A 143 4.76 6.29 17.32
N ASP A 144 4.30 6.54 18.55
CA ASP A 144 3.02 7.21 18.80
C ASP A 144 3.03 8.62 18.19
N PRO A 145 1.97 9.08 17.51
CA PRO A 145 1.89 10.44 16.94
C PRO A 145 2.12 11.54 17.98
N ARG A 146 1.76 11.31 19.24
CA ARG A 146 1.97 12.26 20.35
C ARG A 146 3.45 12.37 20.73
N GLU A 147 4.21 11.31 20.59
CA GLU A 147 5.67 11.31 20.81
C GLU A 147 6.40 11.89 19.61
N ALA A 148 5.89 11.61 18.42
CA ALA A 148 6.48 12.05 17.14
C ALA A 148 6.63 13.58 17.03
N LYS A 149 5.77 14.36 17.72
CA LYS A 149 5.88 15.82 17.75
C LYS A 149 7.18 16.33 18.40
N ASN A 150 7.79 15.52 19.28
CA ASN A 150 9.03 15.86 19.98
C ASN A 150 10.29 15.47 19.18
N ILE A 151 10.12 14.77 18.05
CA ILE A 151 11.20 14.37 17.18
C ILE A 151 11.55 15.51 16.22
N SER A 152 12.82 15.76 16.02
CA SER A 152 13.28 16.79 15.09
C SER A 152 12.76 16.54 13.68
N ARG A 153 12.44 17.61 12.95
CA ARG A 153 11.69 17.56 11.67
C ARG A 153 12.38 16.72 10.60
N GLU A 154 13.69 16.71 10.56
CA GLU A 154 14.48 15.90 9.62
C GLU A 154 14.51 14.39 9.96
N LYS A 155 14.08 14.03 11.17
CA LYS A 155 14.11 12.64 11.69
C LYS A 155 12.75 11.95 11.74
N ILE A 156 11.68 12.56 11.21
CA ILE A 156 10.34 12.01 11.29
C ILE A 156 9.69 11.84 9.91
N VAL A 157 9.01 10.71 9.75
CA VAL A 157 8.08 10.42 8.65
C VAL A 157 6.70 10.21 9.24
N TYR A 158 5.69 10.85 8.69
CA TYR A 158 4.30 10.51 8.95
C TYR A 158 3.72 9.74 7.79
N LEU A 159 3.21 8.53 8.03
CA LEU A 159 2.41 7.77 7.07
C LEU A 159 0.94 7.89 7.45
N CYS A 160 0.14 8.52 6.60
CA CYS A 160 -1.23 8.87 6.91
C CYS A 160 -2.23 8.52 5.79
N THR A 161 -3.50 8.42 6.16
CA THR A 161 -4.62 8.31 5.21
C THR A 161 -4.95 9.67 4.60
N GLY A 162 -5.69 9.71 3.50
CA GLY A 162 -6.13 10.94 2.84
C GLY A 162 -5.48 11.18 1.48
N SER A 163 -5.03 10.10 0.80
CA SER A 163 -4.35 10.19 -0.50
C SER A 163 -5.23 10.71 -1.64
N GLN A 164 -6.54 10.65 -1.48
CA GLN A 164 -7.52 11.15 -2.45
C GLN A 164 -8.31 12.37 -1.95
N GLY A 165 -7.84 13.01 -0.89
CA GLY A 165 -8.52 14.18 -0.30
C GLY A 165 -9.80 13.81 0.44
N GLU A 166 -9.93 12.58 0.94
CA GLU A 166 -11.11 12.13 1.69
C GLU A 166 -11.34 13.04 2.92
N PRO A 167 -12.54 13.60 3.09
CA PRO A 167 -12.83 14.59 4.15
C PRO A 167 -12.48 14.11 5.56
N MET A 168 -12.64 12.80 5.82
CA MET A 168 -12.29 12.16 7.09
C MET A 168 -10.87 11.61 7.14
N GLY A 169 -10.10 11.76 6.08
CA GLY A 169 -8.70 11.34 6.00
C GLY A 169 -7.81 12.10 6.97
N ALA A 170 -6.78 11.44 7.49
CA ALA A 170 -5.88 12.08 8.44
C ALA A 170 -5.18 13.31 7.83
N MET A 171 -4.78 13.23 6.55
CA MET A 171 -4.14 14.36 5.86
C MET A 171 -5.06 15.59 5.78
N MET A 172 -6.35 15.41 5.47
CA MET A 172 -7.31 16.53 5.46
C MET A 172 -7.47 17.19 6.83
N ARG A 173 -7.47 16.38 7.90
CA ARG A 173 -7.55 16.92 9.26
C ARG A 173 -6.26 17.65 9.65
N ILE A 174 -5.11 17.16 9.23
CA ILE A 174 -3.82 17.82 9.45
C ILE A 174 -3.78 19.16 8.71
N SER A 175 -4.16 19.19 7.43
CA SER A 175 -4.16 20.43 6.62
C SER A 175 -5.13 21.49 7.13
N ASN A 176 -6.24 21.07 7.74
CA ASN A 176 -7.24 21.96 8.34
C ASN A 176 -6.97 22.31 9.83
N TYR A 177 -5.81 21.90 10.36
CA TYR A 177 -5.43 22.11 11.77
C TYR A 177 -6.43 21.50 12.78
N THR A 178 -7.15 20.44 12.38
CA THR A 178 -8.15 19.75 13.23
C THR A 178 -7.70 18.36 13.69
N HIS A 179 -6.48 17.94 13.35
CA HIS A 179 -5.94 16.68 13.84
C HIS A 179 -5.48 16.83 15.30
N PRO A 180 -5.84 15.90 16.21
CA PRO A 180 -5.58 16.07 17.64
C PRO A 180 -4.09 15.98 18.02
N ASP A 181 -3.30 15.23 17.26
CA ASP A 181 -1.93 14.86 17.65
C ASP A 181 -0.86 15.35 16.68
N VAL A 182 -1.23 15.71 15.44
CA VAL A 182 -0.27 16.09 14.40
C VAL A 182 -0.57 17.47 13.87
N PHE A 183 0.41 18.36 14.01
CA PHE A 183 0.35 19.74 13.54
C PHE A 183 1.52 19.99 12.57
N ILE A 184 1.23 20.67 11.47
CA ILE A 184 2.22 21.16 10.52
C ILE A 184 2.21 22.66 10.55
N GLU A 185 3.27 23.25 11.08
CA GLU A 185 3.49 24.68 11.06
C GLU A 185 4.27 25.06 9.81
N LYS A 186 4.09 26.29 9.35
CA LYS A 186 5.00 26.88 8.36
C LYS A 186 6.40 26.96 8.95
N ASP A 187 7.38 26.62 8.15
CA ASP A 187 8.81 26.76 8.47
C ASP A 187 9.26 28.20 8.27
#